data_5926331f2f6b5153db30e487c44edb85
#
_entry.id   5926331f2f6b5153db30e487c44edb85
#
_cell.length_a   1.000
_cell.length_b   1.000
_cell.length_c   1.000
_cell.angle_alpha   90.00
_cell.angle_beta   90.00
_cell.angle_gamma   90.00
#
_symmetry.space_group_name_H-M   'P 1'
#
loop_
_entity.id
_entity.type
_entity.pdbx_description
1 polymer ?
#
loop_
_entity_poly.entity_id
_entity_poly.type
_entity_poly.pdbx_seq_one_letter_code
_entity_poly.pdbx_strand_id
1 'polypeptide(L)'
;TLKPFPDQTKLENYRRSFWRKKKIEEKGLAYKDEKLQSIIHGGIDELLETTSGKLVVLDYKTRGFPPKEDTVEWSRLQLNTYTFLLQKLGYETENYALLIYYWPEEIKRNGDLQFNTEIKEIDIDIDLVISTWKDAVDTINSPSCPKTTCEWCEYVP
;
A
#
# COMPACT_ATOMS: atom_id res chain seq x y z
N THR A 1 -8.63 -11.61 22.20
CA THR A 1 -9.69 -11.20 21.24
C THR A 1 -9.25 -9.89 20.64
N LEU A 2 -8.85 -9.91 19.37
CA LEU A 2 -8.58 -8.68 18.60
C LEU A 2 -9.86 -7.85 18.63
N LYS A 3 -9.80 -6.64 19.19
CA LYS A 3 -10.92 -5.71 19.08
C LYS A 3 -11.17 -5.43 17.61
N PRO A 4 -12.43 -5.48 17.16
CA PRO A 4 -12.74 -5.10 15.80
C PRO A 4 -12.42 -3.62 15.62
N PHE A 5 -11.76 -3.29 14.53
CA PHE A 5 -11.49 -1.99 13.96
C PHE A 5 -11.46 -0.79 14.91
N PRO A 6 -10.37 0.01 14.85
CA PRO A 6 -10.32 1.28 15.54
C PRO A 6 -11.31 2.23 14.88
N ASP A 7 -12.00 2.98 15.74
CA ASP A 7 -12.87 4.07 15.35
C ASP A 7 -13.71 3.79 14.09
N GLN A 8 -14.71 2.92 14.23
CA GLN A 8 -15.64 2.58 13.16
C GLN A 8 -16.26 3.82 12.50
N THR A 9 -16.34 4.95 13.23
CA THR A 9 -16.91 6.20 12.71
C THR A 9 -16.17 6.75 11.50
N LYS A 10 -14.85 6.58 11.41
CA LYS A 10 -14.07 7.00 10.24
C LYS A 10 -14.26 6.11 9.01
N LEU A 11 -14.74 4.88 9.19
CA LEU A 11 -14.95 3.92 8.12
C LEU A 11 -16.43 3.65 7.83
N GLU A 12 -17.36 4.33 8.48
CA GLU A 12 -18.81 4.16 8.29
C GLU A 12 -19.26 4.43 6.84
N ASN A 13 -18.55 5.28 6.12
CA ASN A 13 -18.83 5.61 4.72
C ASN A 13 -18.25 4.60 3.72
N TYR A 14 -17.60 3.55 4.20
CA TYR A 14 -16.97 2.54 3.36
C TYR A 14 -17.61 1.17 3.56
N ARG A 15 -17.69 0.43 2.47
CA ARG A 15 -18.03 -0.98 2.48
C ARG A 15 -16.82 -1.81 2.07
N ARG A 16 -16.50 -2.87 2.81
CA ARG A 16 -15.48 -3.82 2.38
C ARG A 16 -15.91 -4.47 1.07
N SER A 17 -15.04 -4.40 0.06
CA SER A 17 -15.33 -4.93 -1.27
C SER A 17 -14.77 -6.34 -1.45
N PHE A 18 -15.19 -7.26 -0.58
CA PHE A 18 -14.72 -8.64 -0.56
C PHE A 18 -14.80 -9.34 -1.93
N TRP A 19 -15.92 -9.20 -2.64
CA TRP A 19 -16.10 -9.83 -3.94
C TRP A 19 -15.21 -9.23 -5.03
N ARG A 20 -15.00 -7.92 -5.03
CA ARG A 20 -14.10 -7.26 -5.98
C ARG A 20 -12.66 -7.63 -5.68
N LYS A 21 -12.26 -7.64 -4.41
CA LYS A 21 -10.93 -8.08 -3.98
C LYS A 21 -10.67 -9.51 -4.45
N LYS A 22 -11.55 -10.46 -4.15
CA LYS A 22 -11.43 -11.85 -4.58
C LYS A 22 -11.27 -11.97 -6.10
N LYS A 23 -12.09 -11.27 -6.88
CA LYS A 23 -12.01 -11.26 -8.34
C LYS A 23 -10.69 -10.69 -8.87
N ILE A 24 -10.14 -9.68 -8.18
CA ILE A 24 -8.84 -9.07 -8.50
C ILE A 24 -7.72 -10.08 -8.17
N GLU A 25 -7.77 -10.72 -7.02
CA GLU A 25 -6.80 -11.73 -6.61
C GLU A 25 -6.77 -12.93 -7.56
N GLU A 26 -7.94 -13.41 -7.99
CA GLU A 26 -8.06 -14.51 -8.97
C GLU A 26 -7.46 -14.16 -10.34
N LYS A 27 -7.54 -12.89 -10.76
CA LYS A 27 -6.97 -12.40 -12.03
C LYS A 27 -5.51 -11.99 -11.93
N GLY A 28 -5.03 -11.74 -10.70
CA GLY A 28 -3.76 -11.11 -10.42
C GLY A 28 -3.82 -9.58 -10.58
N LEU A 29 -3.23 -8.87 -9.63
CA LEU A 29 -3.04 -7.43 -9.69
C LEU A 29 -1.72 -7.16 -10.42
N ALA A 30 -1.75 -7.14 -11.75
CA ALA A 30 -0.58 -6.96 -12.57
C ALA A 30 -0.90 -6.14 -13.82
N TYR A 31 0.07 -5.37 -14.27
CA TYR A 31 0.00 -4.63 -15.53
C TYR A 31 1.33 -4.77 -16.29
N LYS A 32 1.24 -5.15 -17.56
CA LYS A 32 2.37 -5.22 -18.49
C LYS A 32 2.39 -3.98 -19.36
N ASP A 33 3.51 -3.29 -19.40
CA ASP A 33 3.75 -2.19 -20.33
C ASP A 33 4.62 -2.68 -21.49
N GLU A 34 4.05 -2.61 -22.72
CA GLU A 34 4.74 -3.09 -23.91
C GLU A 34 5.91 -2.17 -24.34
N LYS A 35 5.90 -0.90 -23.95
CA LYS A 35 6.99 0.03 -24.26
C LYS A 35 8.18 -0.19 -23.33
N LEU A 36 7.89 -0.37 -22.04
CA LEU A 36 8.92 -0.66 -21.03
C LEU A 36 9.36 -2.13 -21.06
N GLN A 37 8.65 -3.01 -21.78
CA GLN A 37 8.89 -4.46 -21.78
C GLN A 37 8.98 -5.05 -20.36
N SER A 38 8.15 -4.52 -19.46
CA SER A 38 8.20 -4.79 -18.03
C SER A 38 6.80 -5.02 -17.46
N ILE A 39 6.73 -5.73 -16.34
CA ILE A 39 5.50 -6.02 -15.62
C ILE A 39 5.64 -5.46 -14.22
N ILE A 40 4.65 -4.69 -13.81
CA ILE A 40 4.47 -4.29 -12.41
C ILE A 40 3.33 -5.09 -11.82
N HIS A 41 3.50 -5.59 -10.60
CA HIS A 41 2.48 -6.37 -9.90
C HIS A 41 2.44 -6.05 -8.41
N GLY A 42 1.35 -6.41 -7.74
CA GLY A 42 1.18 -6.17 -6.32
C GLY A 42 0.11 -7.06 -5.68
N GLY A 43 0.00 -6.97 -4.37
CA GLY A 43 -1.03 -7.62 -3.58
C GLY A 43 -1.66 -6.63 -2.60
N ILE A 44 -2.97 -6.53 -2.56
CA ILE A 44 -3.73 -5.59 -1.73
C ILE A 44 -4.19 -6.32 -0.46
N ASP A 45 -3.92 -5.73 0.72
CA ASP A 45 -4.37 -6.28 1.99
C ASP A 45 -5.89 -6.21 2.12
N GLU A 46 -6.46 -5.04 1.81
CA GLU A 46 -7.91 -4.83 1.88
C GLU A 46 -8.35 -3.82 0.81
N LEU A 47 -9.59 -3.97 0.35
CA LEU A 47 -10.20 -3.09 -0.63
C LEU A 47 -11.54 -2.58 -0.10
N LEU A 48 -11.66 -1.28 -0.02
CA LEU A 48 -12.87 -0.58 0.38
C LEU A 48 -13.60 -0.04 -0.85
N GLU A 49 -14.90 0.14 -0.72
CA GLU A 49 -15.76 0.75 -1.72
C GLU A 49 -16.53 1.90 -1.07
N THR A 50 -16.45 3.07 -1.67
CA THR A 50 -17.21 4.25 -1.24
C THR A 50 -18.68 4.11 -1.61
N THR A 51 -19.52 5.00 -1.09
CA THR A 51 -20.94 5.08 -1.46
C THR A 51 -21.15 5.40 -2.94
N SER A 52 -20.18 6.06 -3.59
CA SER A 52 -20.17 6.32 -5.03
C SER A 52 -19.75 5.12 -5.89
N GLY A 53 -19.32 4.01 -5.26
CA GLY A 53 -18.86 2.81 -5.94
C GLY A 53 -17.38 2.81 -6.35
N LYS A 54 -16.63 3.87 -6.03
CA LYS A 54 -15.19 3.93 -6.27
C LYS A 54 -14.40 3.13 -5.23
N LEU A 55 -13.26 2.63 -5.63
CA LEU A 55 -12.40 1.80 -4.78
C LEU A 55 -11.35 2.63 -4.04
N VAL A 56 -11.06 2.21 -2.82
CA VAL A 56 -10.00 2.77 -1.96
C VAL A 56 -9.14 1.61 -1.47
N VAL A 57 -7.84 1.70 -1.69
CA VAL A 57 -6.87 0.74 -1.16
C VAL A 57 -6.69 0.98 0.34
N LEU A 58 -6.71 -0.08 1.13
CA LEU A 58 -6.42 -0.04 2.55
C LEU A 58 -5.30 -1.05 2.85
N ASP A 59 -4.30 -0.59 3.57
CA ASP A 59 -3.16 -1.41 3.99
C ASP A 59 -2.97 -1.31 5.51
N TYR A 60 -2.53 -2.41 6.12
CA TYR A 60 -2.33 -2.53 7.55
C TYR A 60 -0.85 -2.54 7.90
N LYS A 61 -0.45 -1.69 8.85
CA LYS A 61 0.92 -1.61 9.33
C LYS A 61 0.98 -1.82 10.84
N THR A 62 1.71 -2.84 11.26
CA THR A 62 2.00 -3.09 12.68
C THR A 62 3.37 -2.52 13.05
N ARG A 63 3.45 -1.82 14.16
CA ARG A 63 4.68 -1.19 14.67
C ARG A 63 4.83 -1.45 16.16
N GLY A 64 6.05 -1.26 16.69
CA GLY A 64 6.31 -1.32 18.12
C GLY A 64 6.03 0.00 18.86
N PHE A 65 5.76 1.09 18.14
CA PHE A 65 5.59 2.45 18.67
C PHE A 65 4.67 3.28 17.75
N PRO A 66 4.11 4.41 18.23
CA PRO A 66 3.25 5.29 17.43
C PRO A 66 3.91 5.71 16.10
N PRO A 67 3.15 5.85 15.02
CA PRO A 67 3.67 6.34 13.76
C PRO A 67 4.11 7.80 13.90
N LYS A 68 5.26 8.14 13.30
CA LYS A 68 5.72 9.54 13.15
C LYS A 68 5.12 10.14 11.88
N GLU A 69 5.24 11.47 11.71
CA GLU A 69 4.70 12.17 10.53
C GLU A 69 5.29 11.64 9.21
N ASP A 70 6.60 11.37 9.20
CA ASP A 70 7.32 10.86 8.03
C ASP A 70 7.10 9.36 7.73
N THR A 71 6.47 8.64 8.66
CA THR A 71 6.25 7.18 8.52
C THR A 71 5.41 6.82 7.30
N VAL A 72 4.53 7.71 6.88
CA VAL A 72 3.63 7.57 5.74
C VAL A 72 4.40 7.43 4.42
N GLU A 73 5.52 8.14 4.30
CA GLU A 73 6.31 8.19 3.06
C GLU A 73 6.80 6.80 2.61
N TRP A 74 7.14 5.91 3.57
CA TRP A 74 7.57 4.54 3.29
C TRP A 74 6.51 3.68 2.61
N SER A 75 5.23 4.01 2.79
CA SER A 75 4.12 3.28 2.19
C SER A 75 3.49 3.99 0.98
N ARG A 76 3.89 5.23 0.71
CA ARG A 76 3.32 6.05 -0.37
C ARG A 76 3.43 5.36 -1.73
N LEU A 77 4.63 4.94 -2.11
CA LEU A 77 4.85 4.27 -3.39
C LEU A 77 4.04 2.97 -3.50
N GLN A 78 3.95 2.20 -2.44
CA GLN A 78 3.17 0.95 -2.40
C GLN A 78 1.68 1.21 -2.69
N LEU A 79 1.06 2.15 -1.97
CA LEU A 79 -0.36 2.47 -2.12
C LEU A 79 -0.66 3.10 -3.49
N ASN A 80 0.19 3.99 -3.97
CA ASN A 80 0.10 4.58 -5.29
C ASN A 80 0.16 3.48 -6.37
N THR A 81 1.09 2.52 -6.22
CA THR A 81 1.23 1.38 -7.14
C THR A 81 -0.04 0.52 -7.17
N TYR A 82 -0.62 0.20 -6.03
CA TYR A 82 -1.85 -0.59 -5.98
C TYR A 82 -3.03 0.15 -6.62
N THR A 83 -3.16 1.45 -6.36
CA THR A 83 -4.19 2.28 -6.99
C THR A 83 -3.99 2.38 -8.49
N PHE A 84 -2.74 2.60 -8.95
CA PHE A 84 -2.39 2.57 -10.37
C PHE A 84 -2.79 1.26 -11.05
N LEU A 85 -2.47 0.12 -10.43
CA LEU A 85 -2.82 -1.19 -10.97
C LEU A 85 -4.34 -1.39 -11.07
N LEU A 86 -5.11 -0.94 -10.08
CA LEU A 86 -6.58 -0.97 -10.13
C LEU A 86 -7.11 -0.17 -11.30
N GLN A 87 -6.59 1.05 -11.52
CA GLN A 87 -6.97 1.90 -12.65
C GLN A 87 -6.63 1.25 -13.99
N LYS A 88 -5.45 0.61 -14.11
CA LYS A 88 -5.06 -0.13 -15.33
C LYS A 88 -5.93 -1.34 -15.60
N LEU A 89 -6.52 -1.94 -14.58
CA LEU A 89 -7.51 -3.01 -14.70
C LEU A 89 -8.94 -2.51 -14.96
N GLY A 90 -9.14 -1.18 -15.11
CA GLY A 90 -10.42 -0.56 -15.45
C GLY A 90 -11.33 -0.31 -14.25
N TYR A 91 -10.81 -0.31 -13.03
CA TYR A 91 -11.58 0.08 -11.84
C TYR A 91 -11.48 1.58 -11.60
N GLU A 92 -12.62 2.18 -11.22
CA GLU A 92 -12.63 3.55 -10.71
C GLU A 92 -12.14 3.57 -9.27
N THR A 93 -11.22 4.48 -8.96
CA THR A 93 -10.65 4.66 -7.61
C THR A 93 -10.86 6.07 -7.13
N GLU A 94 -10.83 6.26 -5.82
CA GLU A 94 -10.63 7.60 -5.25
C GLU A 94 -9.17 8.04 -5.45
N ASN A 95 -8.90 9.33 -5.21
CA ASN A 95 -7.56 9.92 -5.30
C ASN A 95 -6.75 9.81 -4.00
N TYR A 96 -7.18 8.94 -3.11
CA TYR A 96 -6.51 8.66 -1.85
C TYR A 96 -6.57 7.17 -1.52
N ALA A 97 -5.67 6.74 -0.64
CA ALA A 97 -5.64 5.42 -0.03
C ALA A 97 -5.56 5.57 1.50
N LEU A 98 -5.79 4.50 2.22
CA LEU A 98 -5.78 4.49 3.67
C LEU A 98 -4.69 3.57 4.22
N LEU A 99 -4.02 4.02 5.28
CA LEU A 99 -3.14 3.22 6.12
C LEU A 99 -3.75 3.10 7.51
N ILE A 100 -3.82 1.89 8.05
CA ILE A 100 -4.15 1.68 9.45
C ILE A 100 -2.90 1.20 10.17
N TYR A 101 -2.43 2.01 11.10
CA TYR A 101 -1.35 1.66 12.00
C TYR A 101 -1.87 1.03 13.27
N TYR A 102 -1.20 -0.05 13.72
CA TYR A 102 -1.39 -0.70 14.99
C TYR A 102 -0.08 -0.70 15.76
N TRP A 103 -0.13 -0.29 17.03
CA TRP A 103 1.02 -0.41 17.92
C TRP A 103 0.56 -0.79 19.34
N PRO A 104 1.39 -1.55 20.10
CA PRO A 104 1.04 -1.95 21.45
C PRO A 104 0.98 -0.73 22.37
N GLU A 105 -0.03 -0.68 23.23
CA GLU A 105 -0.20 0.33 24.27
C GLU A 105 0.35 -0.20 25.60
N GLU A 106 -0.23 -1.31 26.06
CA GLU A 106 0.15 -1.95 27.31
C GLU A 106 -0.08 -3.46 27.29
N ILE A 107 0.66 -4.16 28.13
CA ILE A 107 0.41 -5.56 28.46
C ILE A 107 -0.30 -5.60 29.83
N LYS A 108 -1.55 -6.04 29.85
CA LYS A 108 -2.33 -6.16 31.10
C LYS A 108 -1.83 -7.34 31.94
N ARG A 109 -2.12 -7.30 33.24
CA ARG A 109 -1.69 -8.36 34.19
C ARG A 109 -2.15 -9.77 33.83
N ASN A 110 -3.27 -9.90 33.11
CA ASN A 110 -3.81 -11.17 32.63
C ASN A 110 -3.17 -11.65 31.32
N GLY A 111 -2.15 -10.93 30.81
CA GLY A 111 -1.48 -11.23 29.54
C GLY A 111 -2.16 -10.66 28.29
N ASP A 112 -3.28 -9.95 28.42
CA ASP A 112 -3.90 -9.29 27.27
C ASP A 112 -3.03 -8.13 26.78
N LEU A 113 -2.84 -8.05 25.47
CA LEU A 113 -2.15 -6.95 24.80
C LEU A 113 -3.19 -5.98 24.22
N GLN A 114 -3.14 -4.73 24.68
CA GLN A 114 -3.95 -3.66 24.14
C GLN A 114 -3.18 -2.93 23.03
N PHE A 115 -3.86 -2.67 21.90
CA PHE A 115 -3.30 -1.92 20.78
C PHE A 115 -3.99 -0.57 20.64
N ASN A 116 -3.19 0.43 20.34
CA ASN A 116 -3.65 1.68 19.76
C ASN A 116 -3.71 1.57 18.24
N THR A 117 -4.49 2.45 17.64
CA THR A 117 -4.68 2.47 16.19
C THR A 117 -4.81 3.90 15.69
N GLU A 118 -4.29 4.14 14.48
CA GLU A 118 -4.42 5.41 13.80
C GLU A 118 -4.66 5.17 12.31
N ILE A 119 -5.57 5.94 11.71
CA ILE A 119 -5.83 5.93 10.28
C ILE A 119 -5.19 7.16 9.66
N LYS A 120 -4.35 6.94 8.67
CA LYS A 120 -3.76 7.98 7.82
C LYS A 120 -4.32 7.89 6.41
N GLU A 121 -4.70 9.03 5.85
CA GLU A 121 -5.06 9.17 4.45
C GLU A 121 -3.84 9.62 3.65
N ILE A 122 -3.65 9.01 2.49
CA ILE A 122 -2.51 9.24 1.60
C ILE A 122 -3.04 9.65 0.26
N ASP A 123 -2.70 10.84 -0.19
CA ASP A 123 -3.00 11.30 -1.55
C ASP A 123 -2.28 10.43 -2.59
N ILE A 124 -3.00 10.08 -3.64
CA ILE A 124 -2.49 9.24 -4.73
C ILE A 124 -1.78 10.11 -5.77
N ASP A 125 -0.54 9.73 -6.06
CA ASP A 125 0.32 10.29 -7.10
C ASP A 125 0.71 9.19 -8.09
N ILE A 126 0.01 9.14 -9.21
CA ILE A 126 0.25 8.14 -10.27
C ILE A 126 1.54 8.45 -11.03
N ASP A 127 1.92 9.72 -11.14
CA ASP A 127 3.15 10.14 -11.84
C ASP A 127 4.40 9.65 -11.08
N LEU A 128 4.34 9.62 -9.74
CA LEU A 128 5.37 9.02 -8.92
C LEU A 128 5.56 7.52 -9.25
N VAL A 129 4.49 6.77 -9.45
CA VAL A 129 4.59 5.34 -9.83
C VAL A 129 5.24 5.19 -11.19
N ILE A 130 4.79 5.96 -12.18
CA ILE A 130 5.27 5.88 -13.56
C ILE A 130 6.74 6.24 -13.64
N SER A 131 7.17 7.34 -12.99
CA SER A 131 8.57 7.77 -12.98
C SER A 131 9.47 6.74 -12.28
N THR A 132 9.09 6.29 -11.08
CA THR A 132 9.86 5.30 -10.33
C THR A 132 9.98 3.97 -11.07
N TRP A 133 8.90 3.51 -11.72
CA TRP A 133 8.93 2.29 -12.52
C TRP A 133 9.87 2.41 -13.74
N LYS A 134 9.80 3.56 -14.44
CA LYS A 134 10.73 3.86 -15.53
C LYS A 134 12.19 3.84 -15.07
N ASP A 135 12.48 4.55 -13.99
CA ASP A 135 13.84 4.64 -13.44
C ASP A 135 14.37 3.25 -13.02
N ALA A 136 13.49 2.39 -12.46
CA ALA A 136 13.85 1.02 -12.11
C ALA A 136 14.18 0.19 -13.36
N VAL A 137 13.38 0.28 -14.43
CA VAL A 137 13.62 -0.42 -15.69
C VAL A 137 14.91 0.07 -16.34
N ASP A 138 15.13 1.38 -16.39
CA ASP A 138 16.34 1.98 -16.94
C ASP A 138 17.58 1.56 -16.15
N THR A 139 17.47 1.48 -14.82
CA THR A 139 18.55 1.00 -13.95
C THR A 139 18.91 -0.47 -14.22
N ILE A 140 17.90 -1.34 -14.33
CA ILE A 140 18.10 -2.78 -14.61
C ILE A 140 18.72 -3.00 -15.99
N ASN A 141 18.33 -2.22 -16.98
CA ASN A 141 18.84 -2.32 -18.36
C ASN A 141 20.15 -1.57 -18.58
N SER A 142 20.62 -0.83 -17.58
CA SER A 142 21.91 -0.12 -17.68
C SER A 142 23.08 -1.11 -17.73
N PRO A 143 24.05 -0.91 -18.64
CA PRO A 143 25.24 -1.75 -18.69
C PRO A 143 26.20 -1.52 -17.51
N SER A 144 25.97 -0.51 -16.70
CA SER A 144 26.80 -0.15 -15.55
C SER A 144 25.98 -0.12 -14.27
N CYS A 145 26.57 -0.64 -13.19
CA CYS A 145 26.00 -0.48 -11.85
C CYS A 145 25.87 1.01 -11.49
N PRO A 146 24.79 1.43 -10.80
CA PRO A 146 24.69 2.79 -10.28
C PRO A 146 25.94 3.15 -9.48
N LYS A 147 26.45 4.38 -9.68
CA LYS A 147 27.70 4.85 -9.02
C LYS A 147 27.57 5.12 -7.53
N THR A 148 26.34 5.13 -7.01
CA THR A 148 26.08 5.30 -5.59
C THR A 148 26.15 3.95 -4.89
N THR A 149 27.19 3.74 -4.09
CA THR A 149 27.23 2.61 -3.15
C THR A 149 26.24 2.87 -2.04
N CYS A 150 25.35 1.90 -1.80
CA CYS A 150 24.50 1.84 -0.61
C CYS A 150 24.98 0.69 0.28
N GLU A 151 24.49 0.64 1.51
CA GLU A 151 24.83 -0.43 2.46
C GLU A 151 24.64 -1.85 1.90
N TRP A 152 23.70 -2.05 0.99
CA TRP A 152 23.50 -3.33 0.30
C TRP A 152 24.62 -3.67 -0.69
N CYS A 153 25.17 -2.66 -1.37
CA CYS A 153 26.30 -2.87 -2.28
C CYS A 153 27.59 -3.26 -1.56
N GLU A 154 27.72 -2.95 -0.27
CA GLU A 154 28.87 -3.32 0.54
C GLU A 154 28.85 -4.82 0.94
N TYR A 155 27.69 -5.46 0.88
CA TYR A 155 27.54 -6.90 1.17
C TYR A 155 27.71 -7.81 -0.05
N VAL A 156 27.76 -7.26 -1.24
CA VAL A 156 27.95 -8.04 -2.49
C VAL A 156 29.43 -7.96 -2.86
N PRO A 157 30.19 -9.06 -2.78
CA PRO A 157 31.60 -9.10 -3.17
C PRO A 157 31.79 -8.89 -4.67
#